data_aadc90789b4b40cc02e01917c8a7c5c2
#
_entry.id   aadc90789b4b40cc02e01917c8a7c5c2
#
_cell.length_a   1.000
_cell.length_b   1.000
_cell.length_c   1.000
_cell.angle_alpha   90.00
_cell.angle_beta   90.00
_cell.angle_gamma   90.00
#
_symmetry.space_group_name_H-M   'P 1'
#
loop_
_entity.id
_entity.type
_entity.pdbx_description
1 polymer ?
#
loop_
_entity_poly.entity_id
_entity_poly.type
_entity_poly.pdbx_seq_one_letter_code
_entity_poly.pdbx_strand_id
1 'polypeptide(L)'
;MVLIKYSNLTTTAMKQFLTAIALALLLPLTGLSAAEPSFRALVLTERGGQHESFTAAALEWLDGFSQENNFTYEEINSPRDIDSAFLARFKVFIQLDYPPYNWPDKAKAAFEQAIFDGTIGWVGFHHATLLGDFDGFPMWQWFSDFMGGIRFKNYIAETASGKIEVEQPQHPVMKGVSRSFTLPREEWYTFNRSPRPGVKVLAHVDEASYSPASDVRMGDHPAVWTNEKVKARNVYFIMGHHAELLRSKDFTTMFGNAILWASGPGNWFPRFRMLIHVNDGVEPAHREFAADAVRFFRDMTIGDGFVVDTTNNADDLNDEKLRTYHVVVSVNDNPGHTEAQRAAFRRYMENGGAWMGFHAAAYNDASTGWPWFTDFLGGGVFHRNNWPPLPAKLTIDDLAHPVTKGMPPSFISPENEWYQWHPSPRERKNIRVLVSLSPENYPIGFKDTVEDGDFPVVWTNTDYNMVYLNMGHGRRIFTDATQNYLVYNALRWLMRDRFAK
;
A
#
# COMPACT_ATOMS: atom_id res chain seq x y z
N MET A 1 64.88 24.67 -42.45
CA MET A 1 65.15 24.54 -41.01
C MET A 1 64.39 25.62 -40.30
N VAL A 2 63.16 25.33 -39.89
CA VAL A 2 62.26 26.27 -39.16
C VAL A 2 61.95 25.66 -37.79
N LEU A 3 62.50 26.31 -36.77
CA LEU A 3 62.28 25.97 -35.37
C LEU A 3 60.96 26.60 -34.92
N ILE A 4 59.94 25.77 -34.57
CA ILE A 4 58.69 26.21 -33.94
C ILE A 4 58.92 26.22 -32.42
N LYS A 5 58.83 27.44 -31.84
CA LYS A 5 58.79 27.64 -30.37
C LYS A 5 57.47 27.15 -29.77
N TYR A 6 57.51 26.16 -28.90
CA TYR A 6 56.41 25.87 -27.99
C TYR A 6 56.41 26.86 -26.86
N SER A 7 55.38 27.67 -26.76
CA SER A 7 55.18 28.63 -25.69
C SER A 7 54.32 28.04 -24.56
N ASN A 8 54.75 28.28 -23.35
CA ASN A 8 54.18 27.89 -22.07
C ASN A 8 52.72 28.33 -21.89
N LEU A 9 51.76 27.40 -22.00
CA LEU A 9 50.33 27.60 -21.71
C LEU A 9 49.74 26.50 -20.82
N THR A 10 50.55 25.92 -19.94
CA THR A 10 50.05 24.74 -19.18
C THR A 10 49.92 24.91 -17.67
N THR A 11 50.46 26.00 -17.08
CA THR A 11 50.48 26.12 -15.60
C THR A 11 49.28 26.84 -15.02
N THR A 12 48.66 27.75 -15.75
CA THR A 12 47.52 28.54 -15.26
C THR A 12 46.18 27.83 -15.40
N ALA A 13 46.00 27.09 -16.51
CA ALA A 13 44.79 26.28 -16.74
C ALA A 13 44.68 25.08 -15.76
N MET A 14 45.85 24.46 -15.45
CA MET A 14 45.89 23.35 -14.48
C MET A 14 45.66 23.82 -13.04
N LYS A 15 46.07 25.02 -12.66
CA LYS A 15 45.76 25.61 -11.34
C LYS A 15 44.31 26.01 -11.22
N GLN A 16 43.68 26.52 -12.25
CA GLN A 16 42.22 26.81 -12.23
C GLN A 16 41.36 25.56 -12.20
N PHE A 17 41.78 24.46 -12.86
CA PHE A 17 41.09 23.18 -12.81
C PHE A 17 41.20 22.50 -11.45
N LEU A 18 42.36 22.56 -10.79
CA LEU A 18 42.57 22.04 -9.44
C LEU A 18 41.83 22.87 -8.37
N THR A 19 41.66 24.18 -8.56
CA THR A 19 40.92 25.04 -7.66
C THR A 19 39.41 24.82 -7.80
N ALA A 20 38.89 24.52 -8.99
CA ALA A 20 37.50 24.17 -9.23
C ALA A 20 37.13 22.79 -8.64
N ILE A 21 38.02 21.82 -8.66
CA ILE A 21 37.83 20.50 -8.03
C ILE A 21 37.88 20.60 -6.50
N ALA A 22 38.74 21.45 -5.93
CA ALA A 22 38.81 21.67 -4.49
C ALA A 22 37.60 22.44 -3.94
N LEU A 23 36.96 23.32 -4.74
CA LEU A 23 35.72 24.01 -4.35
C LEU A 23 34.48 23.12 -4.50
N ALA A 24 34.47 22.12 -5.39
CA ALA A 24 33.39 21.15 -5.52
C ALA A 24 33.38 20.08 -4.41
N LEU A 25 34.52 19.91 -3.68
CA LEU A 25 34.63 18.99 -2.53
C LEU A 25 34.32 19.68 -1.19
N LEU A 26 33.98 20.98 -1.19
CA LEU A 26 33.56 21.77 -0.01
C LEU A 26 32.09 22.16 -0.05
N LEU A 27 31.27 21.52 -0.88
CA LEU A 27 29.84 21.53 -0.64
C LEU A 27 29.63 20.83 0.71
N PRO A 28 28.99 21.48 1.70
CA PRO A 28 28.61 20.77 2.91
C PRO A 28 27.76 19.58 2.42
N LEU A 29 28.11 18.38 2.85
CA LEU A 29 27.16 17.29 2.95
C LEU A 29 26.03 17.87 3.84
N THR A 30 25.07 18.55 3.23
CA THR A 30 23.79 18.79 3.86
C THR A 30 23.29 17.37 4.09
N GLY A 31 23.48 16.92 5.33
CA GLY A 31 23.00 15.63 5.76
C GLY A 31 21.57 15.51 5.23
N LEU A 32 21.29 14.41 4.56
CA LEU A 32 19.91 13.98 4.35
C LEU A 32 19.30 14.03 5.75
N SER A 33 18.60 15.13 6.06
CA SER A 33 17.79 15.22 7.25
C SER A 33 16.81 14.06 7.10
N ALA A 34 16.93 13.06 7.99
CA ALA A 34 15.92 12.00 8.05
C ALA A 34 14.57 12.74 8.13
N ALA A 35 13.64 12.37 7.28
CA ALA A 35 12.32 12.98 7.31
C ALA A 35 11.77 12.86 8.72
N GLU A 36 11.21 13.96 9.25
CA GLU A 36 10.59 13.95 10.57
C GLU A 36 9.60 12.79 10.65
N PRO A 37 9.57 12.02 11.74
CA PRO A 37 8.66 10.90 11.87
C PRO A 37 7.21 11.38 11.77
N SER A 38 6.41 10.66 11.02
CA SER A 38 5.00 10.99 10.76
C SER A 38 4.15 10.99 12.04
N PHE A 39 4.51 10.12 13.00
CA PHE A 39 3.92 10.07 14.35
C PHE A 39 4.83 9.34 15.33
N ARG A 40 4.46 9.40 16.61
CA ARG A 40 5.07 8.58 17.67
C ARG A 40 4.06 7.60 18.22
N ALA A 41 4.48 6.34 18.41
CA ALA A 41 3.71 5.30 19.08
C ALA A 41 4.21 5.11 20.52
N LEU A 42 3.30 4.80 21.43
CA LEU A 42 3.63 4.27 22.75
C LEU A 42 3.47 2.75 22.72
N VAL A 43 4.43 2.02 23.25
CA VAL A 43 4.36 0.56 23.39
C VAL A 43 4.45 0.22 24.87
N LEU A 44 3.40 -0.42 25.41
CA LEU A 44 3.38 -0.94 26.77
C LEU A 44 3.58 -2.45 26.73
N THR A 45 4.64 -2.94 27.35
CA THR A 45 5.00 -4.35 27.35
C THR A 45 4.96 -4.94 28.75
N GLU A 46 4.49 -6.17 28.87
CA GLU A 46 4.79 -7.00 30.03
C GLU A 46 6.18 -7.60 29.85
N ARG A 47 7.13 -7.27 30.72
CA ARG A 47 8.46 -7.83 30.70
C ARG A 47 8.54 -9.01 31.66
N GLY A 48 8.88 -10.17 31.12
CA GLY A 48 8.88 -11.45 31.82
C GLY A 48 7.55 -12.20 31.69
N GLY A 49 7.52 -13.44 32.19
CA GLY A 49 6.33 -14.28 32.09
C GLY A 49 6.24 -15.11 30.81
N GLN A 50 5.06 -15.65 30.55
CA GLN A 50 4.84 -16.62 29.47
C GLN A 50 4.79 -15.99 28.07
N HIS A 51 4.57 -14.67 27.99
CA HIS A 51 4.40 -13.91 26.72
C HIS A 51 5.69 -13.20 26.27
N GLU A 52 6.79 -13.35 27.01
CA GLU A 52 8.05 -12.65 26.70
C GLU A 52 8.55 -12.96 25.28
N SER A 53 8.35 -14.18 24.80
CA SER A 53 8.76 -14.57 23.44
C SER A 53 8.00 -13.79 22.35
N PHE A 54 6.70 -13.59 22.53
CA PHE A 54 5.89 -12.77 21.60
C PHE A 54 6.29 -11.29 21.68
N THR A 55 6.38 -10.74 22.89
CA THR A 55 6.74 -9.35 23.12
C THR A 55 8.11 -9.01 22.50
N ALA A 56 9.12 -9.85 22.71
CA ALA A 56 10.44 -9.65 22.13
C ALA A 56 10.41 -9.68 20.58
N ALA A 57 9.73 -10.68 20.00
CA ALA A 57 9.60 -10.79 18.56
C ALA A 57 8.77 -9.64 17.94
N ALA A 58 7.74 -9.17 18.66
CA ALA A 58 6.94 -8.03 18.22
C ALA A 58 7.74 -6.73 18.22
N LEU A 59 8.61 -6.50 19.21
CA LEU A 59 9.51 -5.34 19.26
C LEU A 59 10.54 -5.38 18.12
N GLU A 60 11.17 -6.54 17.88
CA GLU A 60 12.10 -6.72 16.76
C GLU A 60 11.40 -6.43 15.41
N TRP A 61 10.17 -6.93 15.24
CA TRP A 61 9.38 -6.63 14.05
C TRP A 61 9.00 -5.15 13.96
N LEU A 62 8.64 -4.52 15.10
CA LEU A 62 8.31 -3.09 15.16
C LEU A 62 9.50 -2.20 14.79
N ASP A 63 10.74 -2.59 15.12
CA ASP A 63 11.93 -1.84 14.73
C ASP A 63 12.01 -1.69 13.20
N GLY A 64 11.88 -2.79 12.46
CA GLY A 64 11.84 -2.75 11.00
C GLY A 64 10.62 -2.02 10.47
N PHE A 65 9.43 -2.35 10.99
CA PHE A 65 8.17 -1.79 10.54
C PHE A 65 8.08 -0.27 10.78
N SER A 66 8.61 0.24 11.89
CA SER A 66 8.62 1.67 12.20
C SER A 66 9.51 2.46 11.25
N GLN A 67 10.68 1.92 10.89
CA GLN A 67 11.59 2.52 9.92
C GLN A 67 10.96 2.55 8.52
N GLU A 68 10.42 1.41 8.06
CA GLU A 68 9.71 1.31 6.78
C GLU A 68 8.51 2.25 6.70
N ASN A 69 7.89 2.58 7.84
CA ASN A 69 6.67 3.37 7.94
C ASN A 69 6.87 4.79 8.50
N ASN A 70 8.13 5.23 8.60
CA ASN A 70 8.52 6.58 9.04
C ASN A 70 7.79 7.03 10.32
N PHE A 71 7.75 6.18 11.34
CA PHE A 71 7.31 6.56 12.68
C PHE A 71 8.32 6.11 13.72
N THR A 72 8.23 6.67 14.92
CA THR A 72 9.04 6.25 16.06
C THR A 72 8.16 5.67 17.16
N TYR A 73 8.72 4.87 18.03
CA TYR A 73 8.00 4.43 19.21
C TYR A 73 8.84 4.56 20.48
N GLU A 74 8.15 4.64 21.61
CA GLU A 74 8.73 4.64 22.96
C GLU A 74 8.14 3.46 23.72
N GLU A 75 9.00 2.58 24.23
CA GLU A 75 8.59 1.45 25.04
C GLU A 75 8.56 1.83 26.52
N ILE A 76 7.51 1.40 27.22
CA ILE A 76 7.39 1.40 28.67
C ILE A 76 6.95 0.02 29.16
N ASN A 77 7.36 -0.35 30.37
CA ASN A 77 6.98 -1.62 31.01
C ASN A 77 6.07 -1.43 32.23
N SER A 78 5.54 -0.24 32.40
CA SER A 78 4.63 0.09 33.51
C SER A 78 3.73 1.26 33.13
N PRO A 79 2.43 1.24 33.49
CA PRO A 79 1.54 2.35 33.26
C PRO A 79 1.65 3.49 34.31
N ARG A 80 2.61 3.42 35.24
CA ARG A 80 2.72 4.34 36.39
C ARG A 80 2.86 5.82 35.99
N ASP A 81 3.56 6.07 34.91
CA ASP A 81 3.86 7.44 34.45
C ASP A 81 2.83 7.95 33.45
N ILE A 82 1.84 7.12 33.10
CA ILE A 82 0.80 7.52 32.16
C ILE A 82 -0.11 8.58 32.81
N ASP A 83 -0.22 9.71 32.11
CA ASP A 83 -1.23 10.75 32.33
C ASP A 83 -1.59 11.42 31.00
N SER A 84 -2.49 12.38 31.02
CA SER A 84 -2.94 13.05 29.79
C SER A 84 -1.84 13.76 29.04
N ALA A 85 -0.88 14.39 29.75
CA ALA A 85 0.27 15.07 29.14
C ALA A 85 1.24 14.05 28.52
N PHE A 86 1.44 12.92 29.17
CA PHE A 86 2.26 11.84 28.65
C PHE A 86 1.64 11.25 27.38
N LEU A 87 0.35 10.90 27.41
CA LEU A 87 -0.36 10.33 26.24
C LEU A 87 -0.42 11.30 25.07
N ALA A 88 -0.53 12.61 25.30
CA ALA A 88 -0.57 13.62 24.24
C ALA A 88 0.67 13.64 23.32
N ARG A 89 1.76 12.99 23.73
CA ARG A 89 3.00 12.85 22.95
C ARG A 89 2.87 11.81 21.81
N PHE A 90 1.83 10.97 21.84
CA PHE A 90 1.68 9.79 20.98
C PHE A 90 0.38 9.84 20.19
N LYS A 91 0.34 9.15 19.06
CA LYS A 91 -0.86 9.00 18.21
C LYS A 91 -1.48 7.62 18.28
N VAL A 92 -0.70 6.61 18.64
CA VAL A 92 -1.19 5.25 18.87
C VAL A 92 -0.53 4.65 20.10
N PHE A 93 -1.32 3.90 20.86
CA PHE A 93 -0.89 3.15 22.02
C PHE A 93 -1.03 1.66 21.70
N ILE A 94 0.09 0.96 21.68
CA ILE A 94 0.19 -0.48 21.43
C ILE A 94 0.39 -1.17 22.78
N GLN A 95 -0.58 -1.97 23.19
CA GLN A 95 -0.55 -2.73 24.45
C GLN A 95 -0.21 -4.18 24.11
N LEU A 96 1.10 -4.52 24.24
CA LEU A 96 1.63 -5.86 24.02
C LEU A 96 1.55 -6.65 25.32
N ASP A 97 0.52 -7.50 25.42
CA ASP A 97 0.30 -8.45 26.54
C ASP A 97 0.30 -7.85 27.93
N TYR A 98 0.17 -6.54 28.08
CA TYR A 98 0.07 -5.93 29.41
C TYR A 98 -1.38 -6.02 29.89
N PRO A 99 -1.64 -6.66 31.07
CA PRO A 99 -2.99 -6.86 31.55
C PRO A 99 -3.65 -5.54 31.98
N PRO A 100 -5.00 -5.43 31.95
CA PRO A 100 -5.72 -4.20 32.29
C PRO A 100 -5.93 -4.01 33.79
N TYR A 101 -5.47 -4.91 34.63
CA TYR A 101 -5.51 -4.74 36.10
C TYR A 101 -4.22 -4.07 36.60
N ASN A 102 -4.20 -3.61 37.84
CA ASN A 102 -3.03 -2.97 38.46
C ASN A 102 -2.56 -1.68 37.77
N TRP A 103 -3.43 -0.99 37.06
CA TRP A 103 -3.13 0.34 36.55
C TRP A 103 -3.45 1.39 37.63
N PRO A 104 -2.62 2.42 37.85
CA PRO A 104 -2.98 3.57 38.70
C PRO A 104 -4.24 4.27 38.20
N ASP A 105 -5.06 4.77 39.10
CA ASP A 105 -6.31 5.45 38.76
C ASP A 105 -6.08 6.66 37.83
N LYS A 106 -4.96 7.39 38.02
CA LYS A 106 -4.53 8.47 37.13
C LYS A 106 -4.35 7.99 35.68
N ALA A 107 -3.69 6.84 35.50
CA ALA A 107 -3.45 6.28 34.18
C ALA A 107 -4.73 5.76 33.53
N LYS A 108 -5.63 5.11 34.32
CA LYS A 108 -6.94 4.70 33.85
C LYS A 108 -7.75 5.89 33.34
N ALA A 109 -7.88 6.95 34.16
CA ALA A 109 -8.63 8.15 33.80
C ALA A 109 -8.07 8.85 32.54
N ALA A 110 -6.76 8.96 32.43
CA ALA A 110 -6.11 9.54 31.26
C ALA A 110 -6.35 8.72 29.98
N PHE A 111 -6.26 7.39 30.08
CA PHE A 111 -6.50 6.48 28.97
C PHE A 111 -7.98 6.51 28.53
N GLU A 112 -8.92 6.40 29.47
CA GLU A 112 -10.36 6.49 29.22
C GLU A 112 -10.72 7.78 28.47
N GLN A 113 -10.22 8.92 28.95
CA GLN A 113 -10.46 10.22 28.33
C GLN A 113 -9.87 10.29 26.92
N ALA A 114 -8.64 9.80 26.74
CA ALA A 114 -7.95 9.83 25.44
C ALA A 114 -8.66 8.95 24.39
N ILE A 115 -9.18 7.79 24.80
CA ILE A 115 -9.98 6.89 23.95
C ILE A 115 -11.34 7.52 23.62
N PHE A 116 -11.99 8.13 24.61
CA PHE A 116 -13.28 8.80 24.41
C PHE A 116 -13.17 9.96 23.44
N ASP A 117 -12.15 10.80 23.60
CA ASP A 117 -11.92 11.98 22.77
C ASP A 117 -11.30 11.66 21.41
N GLY A 118 -10.75 10.46 21.23
CA GLY A 118 -10.10 10.03 20.00
C GLY A 118 -8.72 10.70 19.78
N THR A 119 -8.07 11.14 20.85
CA THR A 119 -6.77 11.81 20.77
C THR A 119 -5.61 10.84 20.58
N ILE A 120 -5.80 9.57 20.96
CA ILE A 120 -4.86 8.46 20.75
C ILE A 120 -5.63 7.23 20.24
N GLY A 121 -5.09 6.52 19.24
CA GLY A 121 -5.62 5.21 18.86
C GLY A 121 -5.07 4.10 19.75
N TRP A 122 -5.66 2.91 19.68
CA TRP A 122 -5.25 1.79 20.50
C TRP A 122 -5.18 0.49 19.71
N VAL A 123 -4.13 -0.30 19.96
CA VAL A 123 -3.95 -1.67 19.44
C VAL A 123 -3.56 -2.56 20.62
N GLY A 124 -4.41 -3.53 20.96
CA GLY A 124 -4.18 -4.43 22.10
C GLY A 124 -4.09 -5.88 21.68
N PHE A 125 -3.32 -6.62 22.43
CA PHE A 125 -3.09 -8.05 22.19
C PHE A 125 -3.41 -8.86 23.43
N HIS A 126 -3.94 -10.05 23.23
CA HIS A 126 -4.05 -11.18 24.13
C HIS A 126 -4.35 -10.79 25.59
N HIS A 127 -3.30 -10.65 26.42
CA HIS A 127 -3.40 -10.30 27.84
C HIS A 127 -4.13 -8.96 28.10
N ALA A 128 -4.27 -8.08 27.10
CA ALA A 128 -5.06 -6.86 27.24
C ALA A 128 -6.54 -7.13 27.54
N THR A 129 -7.02 -8.37 27.34
CA THR A 129 -8.37 -8.78 27.77
C THR A 129 -8.39 -9.78 28.92
N LEU A 130 -7.32 -9.87 29.71
CA LEU A 130 -7.37 -10.59 30.99
C LEU A 130 -8.21 -9.79 32.00
N LEU A 131 -9.52 -9.78 31.75
CA LEU A 131 -10.53 -8.98 32.45
C LEU A 131 -11.19 -9.78 33.55
N GLY A 132 -10.86 -9.48 34.77
CA GLY A 132 -11.35 -10.14 35.96
C GLY A 132 -10.82 -9.50 37.23
N ASP A 133 -11.09 -10.15 38.36
CA ASP A 133 -10.47 -9.79 39.63
C ASP A 133 -9.20 -10.65 39.79
N PHE A 134 -8.02 -10.04 39.65
CA PHE A 134 -6.73 -10.75 39.67
C PHE A 134 -5.78 -10.09 40.65
N ASP A 135 -5.00 -10.88 41.38
CA ASP A 135 -3.91 -10.44 42.28
C ASP A 135 -4.37 -9.37 43.29
N GLY A 136 -5.63 -9.43 43.72
CA GLY A 136 -6.22 -8.48 44.68
C GLY A 136 -6.69 -7.17 44.04
N PHE A 137 -6.59 -7.02 42.75
CA PHE A 137 -7.13 -5.86 42.00
C PHE A 137 -8.51 -6.17 41.42
N PRO A 138 -9.49 -5.28 41.58
CA PRO A 138 -10.80 -5.44 40.96
C PRO A 138 -10.70 -5.23 39.45
N MET A 139 -11.62 -5.88 38.73
CA MET A 139 -11.75 -5.69 37.28
C MET A 139 -11.98 -4.22 36.92
N TRP A 140 -11.27 -3.73 35.95
CA TRP A 140 -11.52 -2.40 35.36
C TRP A 140 -12.76 -2.45 34.47
N GLN A 141 -13.93 -2.11 35.04
CA GLN A 141 -15.22 -2.25 34.38
C GLN A 141 -15.31 -1.46 33.07
N TRP A 142 -14.80 -0.22 33.04
CA TRP A 142 -14.78 0.58 31.82
C TRP A 142 -14.03 -0.15 30.69
N PHE A 143 -12.89 -0.76 31.00
CA PHE A 143 -12.12 -1.49 29.98
C PHE A 143 -12.86 -2.74 29.50
N SER A 144 -13.58 -3.43 30.37
CA SER A 144 -14.48 -4.52 29.98
C SER A 144 -15.54 -4.03 29.00
N ASP A 145 -16.20 -2.90 29.31
CA ASP A 145 -17.22 -2.30 28.45
C ASP A 145 -16.61 -1.84 27.11
N PHE A 146 -15.41 -1.29 27.13
CA PHE A 146 -14.64 -0.94 25.93
C PHE A 146 -14.37 -2.17 25.05
N MET A 147 -14.10 -3.33 25.63
CA MET A 147 -13.89 -4.61 24.93
C MET A 147 -15.20 -5.35 24.58
N GLY A 148 -16.37 -4.75 24.75
CA GLY A 148 -17.66 -5.35 24.44
C GLY A 148 -18.40 -5.95 25.62
N GLY A 149 -18.00 -5.59 26.84
CA GLY A 149 -18.60 -6.03 28.10
C GLY A 149 -18.27 -7.49 28.44
N ILE A 150 -17.09 -7.92 28.11
CA ILE A 150 -16.59 -9.29 28.34
C ILE A 150 -15.85 -9.40 29.67
N ARG A 151 -15.80 -10.63 30.18
CA ARG A 151 -14.96 -11.04 31.29
C ARG A 151 -14.23 -12.32 30.90
N PHE A 152 -12.93 -12.41 31.19
CA PHE A 152 -12.15 -13.62 30.98
C PHE A 152 -12.78 -14.81 31.71
N LYS A 153 -12.81 -15.96 31.05
CA LYS A 153 -13.42 -17.18 31.58
C LYS A 153 -12.41 -18.33 31.68
N ASN A 154 -11.75 -18.63 30.57
CA ASN A 154 -10.86 -19.77 30.44
C ASN A 154 -9.99 -19.64 29.19
N TYR A 155 -9.04 -20.55 28.98
CA TYR A 155 -8.12 -20.57 27.86
C TYR A 155 -7.69 -22.00 27.50
N ILE A 156 -7.14 -22.19 26.31
CA ILE A 156 -6.57 -23.48 25.87
C ILE A 156 -5.12 -23.54 26.33
N ALA A 157 -4.87 -24.26 27.46
CA ALA A 157 -3.55 -24.33 28.08
C ALA A 157 -2.50 -25.06 27.22
N GLU A 158 -2.90 -26.08 26.45
CA GLU A 158 -2.03 -26.76 25.48
C GLU A 158 -2.04 -26.08 24.14
N THR A 159 -1.83 -24.83 24.06
CA THR A 159 -1.88 -23.99 22.84
C THR A 159 -2.19 -24.74 21.54
N ALA A 160 -3.14 -24.25 20.77
CA ALA A 160 -3.60 -24.91 19.55
C ALA A 160 -3.48 -23.99 18.34
N SER A 161 -3.14 -24.56 17.18
CA SER A 161 -3.35 -23.84 15.92
C SER A 161 -4.84 -23.62 15.69
N GLY A 162 -5.19 -22.54 15.01
CA GLY A 162 -6.59 -22.20 14.71
C GLY A 162 -6.71 -21.49 13.38
N LYS A 163 -7.78 -21.82 12.63
CA LYS A 163 -8.10 -21.19 11.37
C LYS A 163 -8.87 -19.89 11.62
N ILE A 164 -8.35 -18.79 11.12
CA ILE A 164 -9.00 -17.48 11.16
C ILE A 164 -9.84 -17.29 9.90
N GLU A 165 -11.07 -16.84 10.08
CA GLU A 165 -12.00 -16.45 9.03
C GLU A 165 -12.28 -14.94 9.11
N VAL A 166 -11.99 -14.22 8.01
CA VAL A 166 -12.18 -12.76 7.94
C VAL A 166 -13.62 -12.44 7.61
N GLU A 167 -14.30 -11.71 8.51
CA GLU A 167 -15.68 -11.28 8.36
C GLU A 167 -15.82 -9.93 7.66
N GLN A 168 -14.87 -9.01 7.91
CA GLN A 168 -14.90 -7.65 7.40
C GLN A 168 -13.70 -7.35 6.49
N PRO A 169 -13.64 -7.95 5.30
CA PRO A 169 -12.47 -7.83 4.43
C PRO A 169 -12.26 -6.44 3.84
N GLN A 170 -13.30 -5.59 3.89
CA GLN A 170 -13.20 -4.19 3.46
C GLN A 170 -12.69 -3.27 4.57
N HIS A 171 -12.60 -3.76 5.81
CA HIS A 171 -12.05 -2.95 6.90
C HIS A 171 -10.55 -2.71 6.66
N PRO A 172 -10.03 -1.48 6.90
CA PRO A 172 -8.63 -1.15 6.66
C PRO A 172 -7.63 -2.12 7.28
N VAL A 173 -7.91 -2.62 8.48
CA VAL A 173 -7.06 -3.59 9.19
C VAL A 173 -6.93 -4.92 8.44
N MET A 174 -7.98 -5.34 7.72
CA MET A 174 -8.02 -6.62 6.99
C MET A 174 -7.51 -6.54 5.56
N LYS A 175 -7.00 -5.38 5.16
CA LYS A 175 -6.53 -5.20 3.80
C LYS A 175 -5.25 -5.99 3.52
N GLY A 176 -5.22 -6.73 2.39
CA GLY A 176 -4.10 -7.61 2.02
C GLY A 176 -4.00 -8.88 2.86
N VAL A 177 -4.98 -9.11 3.76
CA VAL A 177 -5.09 -10.33 4.56
C VAL A 177 -5.90 -11.36 3.78
N SER A 178 -5.46 -12.62 3.82
CA SER A 178 -6.20 -13.74 3.24
C SER A 178 -7.58 -13.87 3.88
N ARG A 179 -8.61 -14.26 3.09
CA ARG A 179 -9.97 -14.45 3.61
C ARG A 179 -10.04 -15.49 4.73
N SER A 180 -9.14 -16.44 4.66
CA SER A 180 -9.01 -17.52 5.61
C SER A 180 -7.55 -17.95 5.67
N PHE A 181 -7.01 -18.13 6.87
CA PHE A 181 -5.63 -18.57 7.08
C PHE A 181 -5.50 -19.25 8.45
N THR A 182 -4.49 -20.10 8.59
CA THR A 182 -4.23 -20.81 9.86
C THR A 182 -3.10 -20.12 10.61
N LEU A 183 -3.33 -19.80 11.87
CA LEU A 183 -2.29 -19.34 12.79
C LEU A 183 -1.65 -20.54 13.49
N PRO A 184 -0.35 -20.41 13.83
CA PRO A 184 0.33 -21.41 14.64
C PRO A 184 -0.31 -21.52 16.03
N ARG A 185 0.36 -22.23 16.93
CA ARG A 185 -0.12 -22.45 18.29
C ARG A 185 -0.42 -21.14 19.02
N GLU A 186 -1.65 -21.02 19.57
CA GLU A 186 -2.09 -19.91 20.38
C GLU A 186 -2.82 -20.37 21.63
N GLU A 187 -2.76 -19.55 22.66
CA GLU A 187 -3.53 -19.70 23.87
C GLU A 187 -4.89 -19.01 23.72
N TRP A 188 -5.82 -19.67 23.03
CA TRP A 188 -7.13 -19.07 22.72
C TRP A 188 -7.92 -18.80 24.00
N TYR A 189 -8.13 -17.52 24.33
CA TYR A 189 -8.94 -17.08 25.45
C TYR A 189 -10.42 -17.25 25.17
N THR A 190 -11.18 -17.65 26.19
CA THR A 190 -12.63 -17.61 26.14
C THR A 190 -13.16 -16.60 27.15
N PHE A 191 -14.33 -16.06 26.85
CA PHE A 191 -14.99 -15.06 27.68
C PHE A 191 -16.35 -15.56 28.16
N ASN A 192 -16.90 -14.91 29.18
CA ASN A 192 -18.21 -15.23 29.72
C ASN A 192 -19.38 -15.06 28.73
N ARG A 193 -19.15 -14.28 27.66
CA ARG A 193 -20.06 -14.04 26.54
C ARG A 193 -19.31 -13.54 25.30
N SER A 194 -19.99 -13.57 24.13
CA SER A 194 -19.45 -12.95 22.93
C SER A 194 -19.43 -11.42 23.05
N PRO A 195 -18.36 -10.73 22.60
CA PRO A 195 -18.30 -9.27 22.58
C PRO A 195 -19.18 -8.64 21.49
N ARG A 196 -19.74 -9.40 20.54
CA ARG A 196 -20.45 -8.91 19.34
C ARG A 196 -21.48 -7.82 19.58
N PRO A 197 -22.33 -7.86 20.63
CA PRO A 197 -23.29 -6.78 20.84
C PRO A 197 -22.64 -5.42 21.12
N GLY A 198 -21.38 -5.43 21.56
CA GLY A 198 -20.64 -4.24 21.97
C GLY A 198 -19.63 -3.74 20.94
N VAL A 199 -19.21 -4.59 20.00
CA VAL A 199 -18.09 -4.34 19.10
C VAL A 199 -18.40 -4.83 17.68
N LYS A 200 -17.59 -4.38 16.72
CA LYS A 200 -17.59 -4.89 15.35
C LYS A 200 -16.48 -5.92 15.19
N VAL A 201 -16.87 -7.16 14.96
CA VAL A 201 -15.93 -8.27 14.75
C VAL A 201 -15.38 -8.19 13.34
N LEU A 202 -14.06 -8.24 13.20
CA LEU A 202 -13.33 -8.21 11.93
C LEU A 202 -12.96 -9.61 11.46
N ALA A 203 -12.66 -10.50 12.42
CA ALA A 203 -12.35 -11.91 12.15
C ALA A 203 -12.69 -12.77 13.38
N HIS A 204 -12.99 -14.04 13.15
CA HIS A 204 -13.19 -15.04 14.19
C HIS A 204 -12.28 -16.25 13.96
N VAL A 205 -12.09 -17.08 15.00
CA VAL A 205 -11.43 -18.37 14.87
C VAL A 205 -12.47 -19.47 14.72
N ASP A 206 -12.26 -20.38 13.76
CA ASP A 206 -13.04 -21.59 13.63
C ASP A 206 -12.58 -22.63 14.66
N GLU A 207 -13.35 -22.79 15.73
CA GLU A 207 -13.04 -23.71 16.82
C GLU A 207 -13.01 -25.19 16.41
N ALA A 208 -13.61 -25.54 15.24
CA ALA A 208 -13.53 -26.90 14.71
C ALA A 208 -12.13 -27.20 14.12
N SER A 209 -11.37 -26.16 13.81
CA SER A 209 -10.03 -26.26 13.23
C SER A 209 -8.90 -26.40 14.26
N TYR A 210 -9.20 -26.35 15.55
CA TYR A 210 -8.15 -26.44 16.59
C TYR A 210 -7.32 -27.73 16.49
N SER A 211 -6.00 -27.56 16.47
CA SER A 211 -5.06 -28.68 16.50
C SER A 211 -3.91 -28.40 17.49
N PRO A 212 -3.82 -29.18 18.60
CA PRO A 212 -4.73 -30.25 19.01
C PRO A 212 -6.18 -29.77 19.24
N ALA A 213 -7.14 -30.67 19.12
CA ALA A 213 -8.54 -30.37 19.41
C ALA A 213 -8.73 -30.03 20.88
N SER A 214 -9.63 -29.08 21.16
CA SER A 214 -9.92 -28.60 22.51
C SER A 214 -11.43 -28.54 22.76
N ASP A 215 -11.82 -28.84 24.01
CA ASP A 215 -13.19 -28.63 24.51
C ASP A 215 -13.39 -27.22 25.08
N VAL A 216 -12.34 -26.42 25.20
CA VAL A 216 -12.40 -25.02 25.61
C VAL A 216 -12.91 -24.19 24.44
N ARG A 217 -14.19 -23.82 24.45
CA ARG A 217 -14.88 -23.21 23.32
C ARG A 217 -15.88 -22.15 23.78
N MET A 218 -16.17 -21.21 22.88
CA MET A 218 -17.24 -20.20 23.01
C MET A 218 -18.45 -20.50 22.11
N GLY A 219 -18.24 -21.28 21.01
CA GLY A 219 -19.19 -21.48 19.93
C GLY A 219 -19.12 -20.38 18.87
N ASP A 220 -19.33 -19.13 19.25
CA ASP A 220 -18.98 -17.92 18.47
C ASP A 220 -17.73 -17.33 19.09
N HIS A 221 -16.60 -17.33 18.35
CA HIS A 221 -15.29 -17.00 18.89
C HIS A 221 -14.60 -15.85 18.14
N PRO A 222 -15.01 -14.60 18.37
CA PRO A 222 -14.34 -13.43 17.83
C PRO A 222 -12.86 -13.41 18.18
N ALA A 223 -12.01 -13.17 17.16
CA ALA A 223 -10.57 -13.17 17.30
C ALA A 223 -9.93 -11.80 17.08
N VAL A 224 -10.54 -10.97 16.24
CA VAL A 224 -10.12 -9.59 15.99
C VAL A 224 -11.35 -8.70 15.94
N TRP A 225 -11.35 -7.59 16.70
CA TRP A 225 -12.48 -6.66 16.70
C TRP A 225 -12.10 -5.21 16.97
N THR A 226 -13.01 -4.29 16.68
CA THR A 226 -12.93 -2.86 16.98
C THR A 226 -14.22 -2.39 17.67
N ASN A 227 -14.10 -1.43 18.57
CA ASN A 227 -15.25 -0.75 19.17
C ASN A 227 -15.49 0.58 18.47
N GLU A 228 -16.56 0.66 17.69
CA GLU A 228 -16.94 1.87 16.94
C GLU A 228 -17.77 2.87 17.78
N LYS A 229 -18.05 2.58 19.07
CA LYS A 229 -18.82 3.45 19.98
C LYS A 229 -17.97 4.54 20.62
N VAL A 230 -16.63 4.47 20.48
CA VAL A 230 -15.69 5.49 20.94
C VAL A 230 -15.07 6.22 19.75
N LYS A 231 -14.54 7.43 19.96
CA LYS A 231 -13.92 8.20 18.87
C LYS A 231 -12.55 7.67 18.46
N ALA A 232 -11.80 7.08 19.40
CA ALA A 232 -10.50 6.50 19.12
C ALA A 232 -10.63 5.30 18.18
N ARG A 233 -9.81 5.23 17.15
CA ARG A 233 -9.64 4.01 16.38
C ARG A 233 -8.93 2.97 17.24
N ASN A 234 -9.49 1.78 17.31
CA ASN A 234 -9.00 0.75 18.21
C ASN A 234 -9.15 -0.63 17.60
N VAL A 235 -8.19 -1.51 17.86
CA VAL A 235 -8.23 -2.92 17.43
C VAL A 235 -7.71 -3.79 18.56
N TYR A 236 -8.41 -4.86 18.82
CA TYR A 236 -7.93 -5.92 19.68
C TYR A 236 -7.70 -7.21 18.90
N PHE A 237 -6.61 -7.91 19.25
CA PHE A 237 -6.24 -9.23 18.76
C PHE A 237 -6.21 -10.21 19.92
N ILE A 238 -6.97 -11.30 19.82
CA ILE A 238 -6.95 -12.36 20.85
C ILE A 238 -5.62 -13.11 20.85
N MET A 239 -4.89 -13.08 19.73
CA MET A 239 -3.58 -13.68 19.57
C MET A 239 -2.50 -12.81 20.20
N GLY A 240 -1.39 -13.43 20.63
CA GLY A 240 -0.26 -12.71 21.23
C GLY A 240 0.58 -13.57 22.17
N HIS A 241 0.49 -14.90 22.09
CA HIS A 241 1.18 -15.77 23.06
C HIS A 241 2.56 -16.21 22.60
N HIS A 242 2.80 -16.41 21.30
CA HIS A 242 4.06 -16.97 20.78
C HIS A 242 4.73 -16.13 19.71
N ALA A 243 6.06 -16.12 19.69
CA ALA A 243 6.89 -15.45 18.68
C ALA A 243 6.60 -15.90 17.23
N GLU A 244 6.14 -17.15 17.05
CA GLU A 244 5.84 -17.72 15.74
C GLU A 244 4.76 -16.94 14.98
N LEU A 245 3.90 -16.19 15.67
CA LEU A 245 2.91 -15.30 15.05
C LEU A 245 3.55 -14.29 14.08
N LEU A 246 4.72 -13.77 14.44
CA LEU A 246 5.43 -12.77 13.63
C LEU A 246 5.99 -13.34 12.31
N ARG A 247 5.96 -14.67 12.13
CA ARG A 247 6.27 -15.33 10.86
C ARG A 247 5.05 -15.42 9.94
N SER A 248 3.85 -15.26 10.48
CA SER A 248 2.62 -15.23 9.70
C SER A 248 2.49 -13.88 8.99
N LYS A 249 2.52 -13.91 7.66
CA LYS A 249 2.33 -12.70 6.85
C LYS A 249 0.95 -12.07 7.06
N ASP A 250 -0.09 -12.90 7.19
CA ASP A 250 -1.44 -12.40 7.44
C ASP A 250 -1.53 -11.70 8.80
N PHE A 251 -0.90 -12.26 9.85
CA PHE A 251 -0.83 -11.63 11.16
C PHE A 251 -0.05 -10.31 11.13
N THR A 252 1.16 -10.30 10.58
CA THR A 252 1.98 -9.07 10.50
C THR A 252 1.34 -8.01 9.62
N THR A 253 0.60 -8.40 8.57
CA THR A 253 -0.20 -7.47 7.76
C THR A 253 -1.32 -6.84 8.58
N MET A 254 -2.09 -7.62 9.34
CA MET A 254 -3.14 -7.10 10.23
C MET A 254 -2.55 -6.17 11.30
N PHE A 255 -1.45 -6.57 11.92
CA PHE A 255 -0.80 -5.78 12.96
C PHE A 255 -0.30 -4.44 12.42
N GLY A 256 0.41 -4.44 11.30
CA GLY A 256 0.88 -3.22 10.67
C GLY A 256 -0.27 -2.30 10.24
N ASN A 257 -1.30 -2.88 9.61
CA ASN A 257 -2.50 -2.14 9.25
C ASN A 257 -3.20 -1.52 10.47
N ALA A 258 -3.27 -2.27 11.59
CA ALA A 258 -3.89 -1.79 12.83
C ALA A 258 -3.14 -0.56 13.40
N ILE A 259 -1.81 -0.61 13.46
CA ILE A 259 -0.99 0.52 13.92
C ILE A 259 -1.24 1.75 13.06
N LEU A 260 -1.13 1.60 11.74
CA LEU A 260 -1.29 2.70 10.81
C LEU A 260 -2.72 3.26 10.84
N TRP A 261 -3.74 2.41 10.93
CA TRP A 261 -5.13 2.83 11.01
C TRP A 261 -5.45 3.51 12.35
N ALA A 262 -4.95 2.98 13.46
CA ALA A 262 -5.20 3.53 14.78
C ALA A 262 -4.46 4.85 15.03
N SER A 263 -3.37 5.15 14.31
CA SER A 263 -2.65 6.42 14.45
C SER A 263 -3.48 7.67 14.09
N GLY A 264 -4.67 7.49 13.49
CA GLY A 264 -5.69 8.52 13.30
C GLY A 264 -5.74 9.15 11.91
N PRO A 265 -6.83 9.88 11.57
CA PRO A 265 -7.09 10.34 10.21
C PRO A 265 -6.10 11.38 9.68
N GLY A 266 -5.36 12.09 10.53
CA GLY A 266 -4.36 13.08 10.11
C GLY A 266 -2.99 12.49 9.81
N ASN A 267 -2.70 11.28 10.28
CA ASN A 267 -1.41 10.62 10.14
C ASN A 267 -1.51 9.29 9.39
N TRP A 268 -2.72 8.85 9.13
CA TRP A 268 -2.97 7.69 8.33
C TRP A 268 -3.10 8.11 6.87
N PHE A 269 -1.99 8.35 6.23
CA PHE A 269 -1.88 8.01 4.83
C PHE A 269 -1.74 6.48 4.81
N PRO A 270 -2.75 5.74 4.32
CA PRO A 270 -2.49 4.36 4.01
C PRO A 270 -1.27 4.38 3.12
N ARG A 271 -0.18 3.77 3.55
CA ARG A 271 0.95 3.60 2.65
C ARG A 271 0.46 2.71 1.54
N PHE A 272 0.13 3.36 0.45
CA PHE A 272 -0.21 2.66 -0.77
C PHE A 272 1.06 1.99 -1.24
N ARG A 273 1.06 0.69 -1.33
CA ARG A 273 2.15 0.01 -1.98
C ARG A 273 1.87 -0.05 -3.46
N MET A 274 2.78 0.51 -4.22
CA MET A 274 2.80 0.49 -5.68
C MET A 274 3.93 -0.44 -6.12
N LEU A 275 3.61 -1.40 -6.98
CA LEU A 275 4.62 -2.18 -7.69
C LEU A 275 4.74 -1.65 -9.11
N ILE A 276 5.91 -1.15 -9.48
CA ILE A 276 6.23 -0.80 -10.86
C ILE A 276 6.92 -1.99 -11.51
N HIS A 277 6.26 -2.59 -12.50
CA HIS A 277 6.78 -3.66 -13.31
C HIS A 277 7.42 -3.08 -14.58
N VAL A 278 8.69 -3.39 -14.80
CA VAL A 278 9.47 -2.98 -15.96
C VAL A 278 10.12 -4.21 -16.62
N ASN A 279 10.36 -4.13 -17.92
CA ASN A 279 11.13 -5.12 -18.67
C ASN A 279 12.37 -4.47 -19.27
N ASP A 280 13.54 -4.97 -18.91
CA ASP A 280 14.82 -4.48 -19.43
C ASP A 280 15.19 -5.07 -20.81
N GLY A 281 14.46 -6.09 -21.25
CA GLY A 281 14.67 -6.79 -22.53
C GLY A 281 14.03 -6.13 -23.75
N VAL A 282 13.36 -4.99 -23.58
CA VAL A 282 12.68 -4.26 -24.65
C VAL A 282 13.61 -3.26 -25.35
N GLU A 283 13.13 -2.63 -26.42
CA GLU A 283 13.89 -1.64 -27.17
C GLU A 283 14.33 -0.42 -26.33
N PRO A 284 15.38 0.32 -26.76
CA PRO A 284 15.94 1.41 -25.97
C PRO A 284 14.94 2.49 -25.55
N ALA A 285 14.04 2.92 -26.44
CA ALA A 285 13.07 3.98 -26.13
C ALA A 285 12.08 3.57 -25.04
N HIS A 286 11.63 2.32 -25.00
CA HIS A 286 10.78 1.78 -23.94
C HIS A 286 11.53 1.63 -22.61
N ARG A 287 12.84 1.31 -22.61
CA ARG A 287 13.67 1.30 -21.39
C ARG A 287 13.88 2.70 -20.84
N GLU A 288 14.16 3.67 -21.73
CA GLU A 288 14.31 5.07 -21.34
C GLU A 288 13.05 5.64 -20.71
N PHE A 289 11.89 5.34 -21.31
CA PHE A 289 10.60 5.66 -20.73
C PHE A 289 10.41 5.01 -19.35
N ALA A 290 10.73 3.72 -19.21
CA ALA A 290 10.58 3.00 -17.94
C ALA A 290 11.42 3.62 -16.82
N ALA A 291 12.66 4.01 -17.12
CA ALA A 291 13.53 4.68 -16.14
C ALA A 291 12.96 6.04 -15.68
N ASP A 292 12.40 6.81 -16.62
CA ASP A 292 11.76 8.09 -16.31
C ASP A 292 10.43 7.91 -15.56
N ALA A 293 9.65 6.87 -15.89
CA ALA A 293 8.43 6.52 -15.18
C ALA A 293 8.69 6.17 -13.71
N VAL A 294 9.69 5.32 -13.44
CA VAL A 294 10.07 4.97 -12.06
C VAL A 294 10.42 6.23 -11.26
N ARG A 295 11.22 7.14 -11.85
CA ARG A 295 11.57 8.41 -11.20
C ARG A 295 10.35 9.27 -10.97
N PHE A 296 9.54 9.47 -12.02
CA PHE A 296 8.32 10.25 -11.94
C PHE A 296 7.37 9.78 -10.84
N PHE A 297 7.09 8.46 -10.77
CA PHE A 297 6.21 7.94 -9.72
C PHE A 297 6.79 8.08 -8.32
N ARG A 298 8.10 7.89 -8.14
CA ARG A 298 8.75 8.13 -6.85
C ARG A 298 8.61 9.59 -6.43
N ASP A 299 8.93 10.52 -7.32
CA ASP A 299 8.87 11.96 -7.03
C ASP A 299 7.43 12.42 -6.79
N MET A 300 6.49 11.98 -7.64
CA MET A 300 5.08 12.36 -7.57
C MET A 300 4.41 11.87 -6.27
N THR A 301 4.83 10.75 -5.74
CA THR A 301 4.22 10.13 -4.56
C THR A 301 4.87 10.55 -3.24
N ILE A 302 5.91 11.40 -3.27
CA ILE A 302 6.48 12.02 -2.08
C ILE A 302 5.38 12.84 -1.37
N GLY A 303 5.12 12.54 -0.10
CA GLY A 303 4.07 13.19 0.68
C GLY A 303 2.68 12.55 0.59
N ASP A 304 2.37 11.75 -0.43
CA ASP A 304 1.09 11.04 -0.58
C ASP A 304 1.07 9.66 0.12
N GLY A 305 2.13 9.30 0.83
CA GLY A 305 2.23 8.07 1.61
C GLY A 305 2.39 6.79 0.80
N PHE A 306 2.85 6.87 -0.45
CA PHE A 306 3.16 5.70 -1.27
C PHE A 306 4.51 5.09 -0.93
N VAL A 307 4.56 3.77 -0.87
CA VAL A 307 5.79 2.98 -1.01
C VAL A 307 5.85 2.49 -2.44
N VAL A 308 6.90 2.86 -3.16
CA VAL A 308 7.09 2.53 -4.58
C VAL A 308 8.20 1.49 -4.69
N ASP A 309 7.78 0.24 -4.92
CA ASP A 309 8.69 -0.86 -5.24
C ASP A 309 8.79 -1.01 -6.76
N THR A 310 9.95 -1.46 -7.24
CA THR A 310 10.18 -1.75 -8.66
C THR A 310 10.61 -3.21 -8.84
N THR A 311 10.16 -3.85 -9.91
CA THR A 311 10.64 -5.17 -10.29
C THR A 311 10.85 -5.28 -11.80
N ASN A 312 11.96 -5.91 -12.21
CA ASN A 312 12.21 -6.38 -13.57
C ASN A 312 12.17 -7.92 -13.64
N ASN A 313 11.77 -8.58 -12.55
CA ASN A 313 11.59 -10.01 -12.49
C ASN A 313 10.10 -10.35 -12.67
N ALA A 314 9.74 -10.94 -13.81
CA ALA A 314 8.37 -11.34 -14.11
C ALA A 314 7.81 -12.38 -13.13
N ASP A 315 8.65 -13.18 -12.45
CA ASP A 315 8.22 -14.14 -11.43
C ASP A 315 7.67 -13.47 -10.16
N ASP A 316 7.91 -12.19 -10.00
CA ASP A 316 7.29 -11.38 -8.96
C ASP A 316 5.78 -11.14 -9.19
N LEU A 317 5.29 -11.39 -10.41
CA LEU A 317 3.87 -11.34 -10.73
C LEU A 317 3.19 -12.65 -10.30
N ASN A 318 3.19 -12.92 -9.02
CA ASN A 318 2.59 -14.08 -8.37
C ASN A 318 1.61 -13.65 -7.27
N ASP A 319 0.73 -14.58 -6.84
CA ASP A 319 -0.31 -14.27 -5.83
C ASP A 319 0.26 -13.74 -4.53
N GLU A 320 1.40 -14.28 -4.07
CA GLU A 320 1.99 -13.90 -2.81
C GLU A 320 2.46 -12.44 -2.83
N LYS A 321 3.13 -12.03 -3.89
CA LYS A 321 3.65 -10.67 -4.01
C LYS A 321 2.55 -9.68 -4.39
N LEU A 322 1.72 -9.99 -5.40
CA LEU A 322 0.68 -9.09 -5.90
C LEU A 322 -0.34 -8.70 -4.81
N ARG A 323 -0.72 -9.62 -3.92
CA ARG A 323 -1.66 -9.33 -2.83
C ARG A 323 -1.18 -8.24 -1.85
N THR A 324 0.14 -7.97 -1.84
CA THR A 324 0.73 -6.95 -0.96
C THR A 324 0.68 -5.54 -1.55
N TYR A 325 0.34 -5.42 -2.83
CA TYR A 325 0.28 -4.14 -3.53
C TYR A 325 -1.15 -3.67 -3.76
N HIS A 326 -1.30 -2.37 -3.69
CA HIS A 326 -2.57 -1.70 -3.91
C HIS A 326 -2.79 -1.36 -5.37
N VAL A 327 -1.69 -1.06 -6.06
CA VAL A 327 -1.67 -0.80 -7.50
C VAL A 327 -0.44 -1.43 -8.11
N VAL A 328 -0.61 -2.04 -9.28
CA VAL A 328 0.47 -2.50 -10.16
C VAL A 328 0.52 -1.54 -11.33
N VAL A 329 1.71 -0.98 -11.59
CA VAL A 329 1.97 -0.13 -12.75
C VAL A 329 2.85 -0.91 -13.71
N SER A 330 2.28 -1.34 -14.84
CA SER A 330 3.03 -1.96 -15.94
C SER A 330 3.48 -0.88 -16.91
N VAL A 331 4.79 -0.69 -17.01
CA VAL A 331 5.34 0.47 -17.72
C VAL A 331 5.59 0.17 -19.20
N ASN A 332 6.26 -0.92 -19.51
CA ASN A 332 6.71 -1.22 -20.87
C ASN A 332 6.57 -2.69 -21.27
N ASP A 333 5.76 -3.45 -20.53
CA ASP A 333 5.51 -4.86 -20.83
C ASP A 333 4.19 -5.33 -20.20
N ASN A 334 3.63 -6.42 -20.73
CA ASN A 334 2.41 -7.05 -20.23
C ASN A 334 2.60 -7.57 -18.80
N PRO A 335 1.55 -7.59 -17.96
CA PRO A 335 1.63 -8.08 -16.60
C PRO A 335 1.57 -9.62 -16.49
N GLY A 336 2.14 -10.36 -17.45
CA GLY A 336 2.25 -11.80 -17.38
C GLY A 336 2.58 -12.48 -18.72
N HIS A 337 3.63 -13.31 -18.71
CA HIS A 337 4.09 -14.08 -19.86
C HIS A 337 3.76 -15.55 -19.74
N THR A 338 3.87 -16.13 -18.55
CA THR A 338 3.51 -17.51 -18.28
C THR A 338 2.05 -17.63 -17.85
N GLU A 339 1.46 -18.83 -17.99
CA GLU A 339 0.10 -19.09 -17.54
C GLU A 339 -0.07 -18.81 -16.04
N ALA A 340 0.91 -19.16 -15.22
CA ALA A 340 0.89 -18.90 -13.78
C ALA A 340 0.85 -17.40 -13.46
N GLN A 341 1.69 -16.58 -14.11
CA GLN A 341 1.73 -15.13 -13.95
C GLN A 341 0.41 -14.48 -14.41
N ARG A 342 -0.11 -14.90 -15.58
CA ARG A 342 -1.39 -14.45 -16.13
C ARG A 342 -2.56 -14.77 -15.20
N ALA A 343 -2.59 -15.97 -14.64
CA ALA A 343 -3.61 -16.40 -13.69
C ALA A 343 -3.52 -15.60 -12.37
N ALA A 344 -2.31 -15.35 -11.87
CA ALA A 344 -2.09 -14.55 -10.66
C ALA A 344 -2.52 -13.08 -10.86
N PHE A 345 -2.15 -12.46 -11.98
CA PHE A 345 -2.57 -11.10 -12.31
C PHE A 345 -4.10 -11.00 -12.45
N ARG A 346 -4.72 -11.97 -13.14
CA ARG A 346 -6.18 -12.04 -13.27
C ARG A 346 -6.84 -12.10 -11.89
N ARG A 347 -6.41 -13.00 -11.00
CA ARG A 347 -6.95 -13.09 -9.64
C ARG A 347 -6.75 -11.80 -8.85
N TYR A 348 -5.59 -11.15 -8.99
CA TYR A 348 -5.32 -9.86 -8.38
C TYR A 348 -6.37 -8.81 -8.80
N MET A 349 -6.68 -8.71 -10.09
CA MET A 349 -7.68 -7.78 -10.61
C MET A 349 -9.11 -8.15 -10.16
N GLU A 350 -9.48 -9.42 -10.24
CA GLU A 350 -10.79 -9.93 -9.81
C GLU A 350 -11.02 -9.76 -8.30
N ASN A 351 -9.95 -9.73 -7.50
CA ASN A 351 -9.99 -9.45 -6.07
C ASN A 351 -9.91 -7.95 -5.73
N GLY A 352 -10.12 -7.06 -6.70
CA GLY A 352 -10.18 -5.61 -6.51
C GLY A 352 -8.82 -4.92 -6.44
N GLY A 353 -7.77 -5.54 -6.96
CA GLY A 353 -6.49 -4.89 -7.24
C GLY A 353 -6.66 -3.76 -8.25
N ALA A 354 -5.71 -2.82 -8.27
CA ALA A 354 -5.71 -1.74 -9.25
C ALA A 354 -4.54 -1.89 -10.23
N TRP A 355 -4.79 -1.53 -11.49
CA TRP A 355 -3.75 -1.57 -12.52
C TRP A 355 -3.70 -0.27 -13.32
N MET A 356 -2.47 0.18 -13.57
CA MET A 356 -2.17 1.26 -14.52
C MET A 356 -1.19 0.72 -15.56
N GLY A 357 -1.58 0.72 -16.81
CA GLY A 357 -0.74 0.27 -17.91
C GLY A 357 -0.36 1.40 -18.84
N PHE A 358 0.90 1.39 -19.27
CA PHE A 358 1.41 2.35 -20.23
C PHE A 358 1.81 1.66 -21.53
N HIS A 359 1.43 2.27 -22.66
CA HIS A 359 1.95 1.96 -23.99
C HIS A 359 2.08 0.46 -24.26
N ALA A 360 3.31 -0.06 -24.37
CA ALA A 360 3.60 -1.47 -24.62
C ALA A 360 3.05 -2.43 -23.55
N ALA A 361 2.67 -1.94 -22.37
CA ALA A 361 2.04 -2.79 -21.35
C ALA A 361 0.69 -3.37 -21.79
N ALA A 362 0.03 -2.77 -22.76
CA ALA A 362 -1.20 -3.29 -23.35
C ALA A 362 -0.98 -3.93 -24.74
N TYR A 363 0.26 -3.91 -25.26
CA TYR A 363 0.51 -4.47 -26.58
C TYR A 363 0.05 -5.94 -26.61
N ASN A 364 -0.81 -6.23 -27.54
CA ASN A 364 -1.30 -7.57 -27.78
C ASN A 364 -1.60 -7.75 -29.26
N ASP A 365 -1.37 -8.96 -29.75
CA ASP A 365 -1.67 -9.42 -31.09
C ASP A 365 -2.16 -10.87 -31.06
N ALA A 366 -2.34 -11.49 -32.23
CA ALA A 366 -2.80 -12.87 -32.33
C ALA A 366 -1.87 -13.89 -31.63
N SER A 367 -0.58 -13.57 -31.49
CA SER A 367 0.44 -14.43 -30.85
C SER A 367 0.44 -14.31 -29.32
N THR A 368 -0.09 -13.24 -28.76
CA THR A 368 -0.13 -13.00 -27.31
C THR A 368 -0.87 -14.09 -26.56
N GLY A 369 -1.94 -14.67 -27.18
CA GLY A 369 -2.63 -15.85 -26.66
C GLY A 369 -3.20 -15.68 -25.25
N TRP A 370 -3.68 -14.48 -24.90
CA TRP A 370 -4.26 -14.17 -23.58
C TRP A 370 -5.63 -13.51 -23.72
N PRO A 371 -6.69 -14.26 -24.08
CA PRO A 371 -8.01 -13.73 -24.38
C PRO A 371 -8.62 -12.88 -23.26
N TRP A 372 -8.44 -13.31 -22.00
CA TRP A 372 -8.93 -12.55 -20.84
C TRP A 372 -8.31 -11.13 -20.80
N PHE A 373 -7.01 -11.01 -21.08
CA PHE A 373 -6.34 -9.69 -21.06
C PHE A 373 -6.78 -8.81 -22.23
N THR A 374 -6.99 -9.39 -23.40
CA THR A 374 -7.56 -8.69 -24.56
C THR A 374 -8.96 -8.14 -24.21
N ASP A 375 -9.83 -8.96 -23.60
CA ASP A 375 -11.15 -8.50 -23.15
C ASP A 375 -11.06 -7.47 -22.02
N PHE A 376 -10.13 -7.65 -21.08
CA PHE A 376 -9.83 -6.70 -20.00
C PHE A 376 -9.45 -5.31 -20.53
N LEU A 377 -8.70 -5.26 -21.64
CA LEU A 377 -8.30 -4.02 -22.34
C LEU A 377 -9.38 -3.45 -23.25
N GLY A 378 -10.51 -4.15 -23.45
CA GLY A 378 -11.61 -3.68 -24.30
C GLY A 378 -11.71 -4.37 -25.65
N GLY A 379 -11.07 -5.53 -25.81
CA GLY A 379 -11.19 -6.39 -26.98
C GLY A 379 -10.39 -5.99 -28.22
N GLY A 380 -9.69 -4.84 -28.15
CA GLY A 380 -8.83 -4.39 -29.26
C GLY A 380 -7.48 -5.07 -29.25
N VAL A 381 -7.00 -5.43 -30.44
CA VAL A 381 -5.60 -5.82 -30.67
C VAL A 381 -4.86 -4.68 -31.35
N PHE A 382 -3.55 -4.62 -31.16
CA PHE A 382 -2.71 -3.67 -31.85
C PHE A 382 -2.86 -3.79 -33.37
N HIS A 383 -3.08 -2.67 -34.04
CA HIS A 383 -3.27 -2.62 -35.49
C HIS A 383 -2.14 -1.90 -36.20
N ARG A 384 -1.82 -0.67 -35.81
CA ARG A 384 -0.75 0.16 -36.36
C ARG A 384 -0.41 1.32 -35.41
N ASN A 385 0.70 2.01 -35.72
CA ASN A 385 1.14 3.24 -35.06
C ASN A 385 1.74 4.20 -36.08
N ASN A 386 1.98 5.44 -35.69
CA ASN A 386 2.78 6.39 -36.47
C ASN A 386 4.28 6.15 -36.25
N TRP A 387 5.06 6.45 -37.26
CA TRP A 387 6.52 6.52 -37.15
C TRP A 387 7.07 7.71 -37.96
N PRO A 388 8.04 8.50 -37.46
CA PRO A 388 8.61 8.44 -36.09
C PRO A 388 7.62 8.88 -35.01
N PRO A 389 7.99 8.75 -33.69
CA PRO A 389 7.26 9.33 -32.60
C PRO A 389 7.09 10.85 -32.79
N LEU A 390 5.87 11.34 -32.61
CA LEU A 390 5.53 12.75 -32.82
C LEU A 390 4.64 13.28 -31.69
N PRO A 391 4.77 14.57 -31.30
CA PRO A 391 3.78 15.20 -30.43
C PRO A 391 2.42 15.25 -31.14
N ALA A 392 1.35 15.17 -30.34
CA ALA A 392 0.01 15.20 -30.88
C ALA A 392 -0.97 15.94 -29.98
N LYS A 393 -1.98 16.55 -30.59
CA LYS A 393 -3.13 17.10 -29.89
C LYS A 393 -4.01 15.95 -29.42
N LEU A 394 -4.29 15.91 -28.12
CA LEU A 394 -5.23 14.99 -27.51
C LEU A 394 -6.50 15.74 -27.14
N THR A 395 -7.65 15.09 -27.33
CA THR A 395 -8.98 15.60 -26.97
C THR A 395 -9.50 14.80 -25.79
N ILE A 396 -10.08 15.50 -24.81
CA ILE A 396 -10.72 14.86 -23.66
C ILE A 396 -12.15 14.47 -24.06
N ASP A 397 -12.41 13.15 -24.08
CA ASP A 397 -13.74 12.60 -24.42
C ASP A 397 -14.74 12.77 -23.28
N ASP A 398 -14.27 12.74 -22.03
CA ASP A 398 -15.11 12.80 -20.84
C ASP A 398 -14.51 13.72 -19.77
N LEU A 399 -14.90 14.98 -19.78
CA LEU A 399 -14.47 16.00 -18.82
C LEU A 399 -15.05 15.82 -17.41
N ALA A 400 -16.08 14.99 -17.25
CA ALA A 400 -16.73 14.74 -15.96
C ALA A 400 -16.06 13.61 -15.16
N HIS A 401 -15.27 12.76 -15.82
CA HIS A 401 -14.62 11.66 -15.15
C HIS A 401 -13.51 12.14 -14.19
N PRO A 402 -13.35 11.56 -12.98
CA PRO A 402 -12.33 12.01 -12.02
C PRO A 402 -10.89 12.05 -12.57
N VAL A 403 -10.53 11.16 -13.49
CA VAL A 403 -9.20 11.12 -14.14
C VAL A 403 -8.94 12.39 -15.00
N THR A 404 -9.96 12.92 -15.61
CA THR A 404 -9.87 14.08 -16.52
C THR A 404 -10.43 15.36 -15.92
N LYS A 405 -10.93 15.28 -14.68
CA LYS A 405 -11.50 16.44 -13.99
C LYS A 405 -10.45 17.54 -13.80
N GLY A 406 -10.81 18.75 -14.21
CA GLY A 406 -9.94 19.93 -14.11
C GLY A 406 -8.95 20.06 -15.26
N MET A 407 -9.00 19.17 -16.26
CA MET A 407 -8.19 19.28 -17.47
C MET A 407 -8.81 20.24 -18.50
N PRO A 408 -7.99 20.84 -19.38
CA PRO A 408 -8.52 21.55 -20.53
C PRO A 408 -9.18 20.58 -21.51
N PRO A 409 -10.11 21.02 -22.38
CA PRO A 409 -10.77 20.15 -23.36
C PRO A 409 -9.82 19.45 -24.34
N SER A 410 -8.63 19.98 -24.54
CA SER A 410 -7.56 19.39 -25.33
C SER A 410 -6.19 19.91 -24.87
N PHE A 411 -5.14 19.17 -25.15
CA PHE A 411 -3.75 19.58 -24.90
C PHE A 411 -2.81 18.93 -25.91
N ILE A 412 -1.57 19.40 -25.97
CA ILE A 412 -0.52 18.80 -26.80
C ILE A 412 0.29 17.85 -25.93
N SER A 413 0.23 16.56 -26.23
CA SER A 413 1.07 15.55 -25.61
C SER A 413 2.48 15.54 -26.24
N PRO A 414 3.55 15.27 -25.50
CA PRO A 414 4.88 15.07 -26.04
C PRO A 414 4.97 13.95 -27.09
N GLU A 415 6.12 13.87 -27.75
CA GLU A 415 6.39 12.86 -28.77
C GLU A 415 6.08 11.45 -28.27
N ASN A 416 5.31 10.70 -29.06
CA ASN A 416 4.95 9.32 -28.76
C ASN A 416 4.60 8.55 -30.02
N GLU A 417 4.63 7.23 -29.95
CA GLU A 417 3.99 6.33 -30.90
C GLU A 417 2.53 6.17 -30.50
N TRP A 418 1.62 6.60 -31.35
CA TRP A 418 0.19 6.51 -31.10
C TRP A 418 -0.34 5.21 -31.66
N TYR A 419 -0.69 4.26 -30.76
CA TYR A 419 -1.21 2.94 -31.13
C TYR A 419 -2.68 3.02 -31.48
N GLN A 420 -3.02 2.43 -32.64
CA GLN A 420 -4.41 2.16 -33.02
C GLN A 420 -4.76 0.73 -32.68
N TRP A 421 -5.96 0.56 -32.16
CA TRP A 421 -6.52 -0.71 -31.75
C TRP A 421 -7.67 -1.12 -32.67
N HIS A 422 -7.76 -2.38 -33.05
CA HIS A 422 -8.85 -2.89 -33.86
C HIS A 422 -9.39 -4.22 -33.31
N PRO A 423 -10.75 -4.37 -33.06
CA PRO A 423 -11.71 -3.26 -33.04
C PRO A 423 -11.34 -2.16 -32.01
N SER A 424 -11.94 -1.00 -32.13
CA SER A 424 -11.70 0.07 -31.14
C SER A 424 -12.21 -0.36 -29.76
N PRO A 425 -11.45 -0.13 -28.67
CA PRO A 425 -11.94 -0.36 -27.32
C PRO A 425 -13.26 0.37 -27.02
N ARG A 426 -13.52 1.50 -27.70
CA ARG A 426 -14.76 2.29 -27.59
C ARG A 426 -16.03 1.50 -27.95
N GLU A 427 -15.91 0.43 -28.73
CA GLU A 427 -17.04 -0.39 -29.13
C GLU A 427 -17.59 -1.29 -28.00
N ARG A 428 -16.80 -1.46 -26.94
CA ARG A 428 -17.20 -2.28 -25.79
C ARG A 428 -17.95 -1.44 -24.73
N LYS A 429 -19.10 -1.94 -24.28
CA LYS A 429 -19.98 -1.26 -23.33
C LYS A 429 -19.34 -1.02 -21.95
N ASN A 430 -18.41 -1.89 -21.55
CA ASN A 430 -17.69 -1.80 -20.29
C ASN A 430 -16.42 -0.95 -20.38
N ILE A 431 -16.11 -0.36 -21.53
CA ILE A 431 -14.98 0.54 -21.71
C ILE A 431 -15.47 1.98 -21.76
N ARG A 432 -14.81 2.84 -20.97
CA ARG A 432 -15.03 4.28 -20.97
C ARG A 432 -13.76 4.96 -21.47
N VAL A 433 -13.80 5.45 -22.69
CA VAL A 433 -12.70 6.24 -23.27
C VAL A 433 -12.72 7.63 -22.65
N LEU A 434 -11.57 8.06 -22.17
CA LEU A 434 -11.39 9.33 -21.48
C LEU A 434 -10.66 10.37 -22.31
N VAL A 435 -9.72 9.92 -23.16
CA VAL A 435 -8.88 10.78 -24.01
C VAL A 435 -8.65 10.07 -25.33
N SER A 436 -8.73 10.80 -26.42
CA SER A 436 -8.47 10.33 -27.79
C SER A 436 -7.48 11.22 -28.52
N LEU A 437 -6.82 10.65 -29.53
CA LEU A 437 -6.06 11.41 -30.51
C LEU A 437 -7.01 12.31 -31.32
N SER A 438 -6.74 13.64 -31.36
CA SER A 438 -7.59 14.56 -32.14
C SER A 438 -7.45 14.29 -33.65
N PRO A 439 -8.56 14.25 -34.39
CA PRO A 439 -8.49 14.15 -35.86
C PRO A 439 -7.71 15.29 -36.55
N GLU A 440 -7.52 16.41 -35.88
CA GLU A 440 -6.69 17.50 -36.36
C GLU A 440 -5.21 17.13 -36.60
N ASN A 441 -4.75 16.00 -36.00
CA ASN A 441 -3.39 15.50 -36.20
C ASN A 441 -3.21 14.76 -37.54
N TYR A 442 -4.30 14.35 -38.20
CA TYR A 442 -4.16 13.50 -39.37
C TYR A 442 -3.78 14.31 -40.64
N PRO A 443 -2.89 13.77 -41.46
CA PRO A 443 -2.11 12.57 -41.25
C PRO A 443 -0.96 12.78 -40.23
N ILE A 444 -0.65 11.76 -39.40
CA ILE A 444 0.47 11.79 -38.45
C ILE A 444 1.45 10.65 -38.75
N GLY A 445 2.75 10.95 -38.74
CA GLY A 445 3.83 10.04 -39.13
C GLY A 445 4.42 10.39 -40.49
N PHE A 446 5.60 9.85 -40.78
CA PHE A 446 6.31 10.05 -42.05
C PHE A 446 6.69 8.75 -42.75
N LYS A 447 7.10 7.74 -42.00
CA LYS A 447 7.42 6.41 -42.50
C LYS A 447 6.20 5.50 -42.40
N ASP A 448 5.64 5.44 -41.22
CA ASP A 448 4.38 4.78 -40.99
C ASP A 448 3.37 5.88 -40.62
N THR A 449 2.42 6.10 -41.52
CA THR A 449 1.48 7.22 -41.43
C THR A 449 0.10 6.73 -41.05
N VAL A 450 -0.47 7.40 -40.04
CA VAL A 450 -1.88 7.21 -39.68
C VAL A 450 -2.66 8.36 -40.30
N GLU A 451 -3.59 8.04 -41.19
CA GLU A 451 -4.33 9.03 -42.00
C GLU A 451 -5.70 9.32 -41.41
N ASP A 452 -6.29 8.34 -40.66
CA ASP A 452 -7.65 8.43 -40.13
C ASP A 452 -7.88 7.40 -39.00
N GLY A 453 -9.08 7.41 -38.43
CA GLY A 453 -9.60 6.38 -37.53
C GLY A 453 -9.88 6.86 -36.13
N ASP A 454 -10.42 5.98 -35.33
CA ASP A 454 -10.64 6.19 -33.90
C ASP A 454 -9.41 5.72 -33.10
N PHE A 455 -8.85 6.62 -32.27
CA PHE A 455 -7.65 6.36 -31.47
C PHE A 455 -7.90 6.70 -30.01
N PRO A 456 -8.53 5.81 -29.25
CA PRO A 456 -8.52 5.90 -27.80
C PRO A 456 -7.08 5.89 -27.28
N VAL A 457 -6.73 6.91 -26.50
CA VAL A 457 -5.39 7.07 -25.90
C VAL A 457 -5.41 6.75 -24.41
N VAL A 458 -6.50 7.13 -23.73
CA VAL A 458 -6.68 6.79 -22.29
C VAL A 458 -8.08 6.27 -22.10
N TRP A 459 -8.18 5.11 -21.41
CA TRP A 459 -9.47 4.54 -21.07
C TRP A 459 -9.45 3.73 -19.78
N THR A 460 -10.64 3.44 -19.27
CA THR A 460 -10.89 2.56 -18.13
C THR A 460 -11.90 1.50 -18.46
N ASN A 461 -11.90 0.41 -17.72
CA ASN A 461 -12.89 -0.67 -17.77
C ASN A 461 -13.76 -0.57 -16.51
N THR A 462 -15.10 -0.59 -16.69
CA THR A 462 -16.05 -0.46 -15.56
C THR A 462 -16.14 -1.70 -14.69
N ASP A 463 -15.68 -2.86 -15.19
CA ASP A 463 -15.69 -4.13 -14.47
C ASP A 463 -14.43 -4.30 -13.59
N TYR A 464 -13.37 -3.51 -13.86
CA TYR A 464 -12.09 -3.60 -13.18
C TYR A 464 -11.56 -2.23 -12.78
N ASN A 465 -10.76 -2.18 -11.72
CA ASN A 465 -10.10 -0.96 -11.28
C ASN A 465 -8.80 -0.75 -12.09
N MET A 466 -8.93 -0.26 -13.32
CA MET A 466 -7.80 -0.11 -14.24
C MET A 466 -7.86 1.20 -15.03
N VAL A 467 -6.69 1.71 -15.42
CA VAL A 467 -6.51 2.75 -16.43
C VAL A 467 -5.37 2.35 -17.35
N TYR A 468 -5.61 2.44 -18.64
CA TYR A 468 -4.57 2.36 -19.64
C TYR A 468 -4.28 3.75 -20.23
N LEU A 469 -2.99 4.04 -20.45
CA LEU A 469 -2.49 5.25 -21.10
C LEU A 469 -1.55 4.85 -22.26
N ASN A 470 -1.83 5.31 -23.46
CA ASN A 470 -1.00 4.97 -24.63
C ASN A 470 0.37 5.67 -24.65
N MET A 471 0.60 6.66 -23.78
CA MET A 471 1.88 7.34 -23.67
C MET A 471 2.95 6.40 -23.10
N GLY A 472 4.17 6.36 -23.71
CA GLY A 472 5.19 5.45 -23.19
C GLY A 472 6.39 5.20 -24.11
N HIS A 473 6.67 6.08 -25.07
CA HIS A 473 7.80 5.92 -25.97
C HIS A 473 8.80 7.08 -25.84
N GLY A 474 9.99 6.81 -25.29
CA GLY A 474 11.08 7.79 -25.16
C GLY A 474 11.06 8.62 -23.88
N ARG A 475 12.01 9.55 -23.76
CA ARG A 475 12.31 10.30 -22.52
C ARG A 475 11.42 11.50 -22.25
N ARG A 476 10.55 11.87 -23.16
CA ARG A 476 9.83 13.16 -23.06
C ARG A 476 8.42 13.06 -22.51
N ILE A 477 7.95 11.86 -22.21
CA ILE A 477 6.58 11.58 -21.78
C ILE A 477 6.17 12.38 -20.53
N PHE A 478 7.04 12.55 -19.57
CA PHE A 478 6.76 13.28 -18.34
C PHE A 478 7.22 14.74 -18.34
N THR A 479 7.43 15.35 -19.51
CA THR A 479 7.85 16.75 -19.62
C THR A 479 6.70 17.76 -19.70
N ASP A 480 5.47 17.31 -19.93
CA ASP A 480 4.29 18.16 -19.99
C ASP A 480 3.47 18.11 -18.69
N ALA A 481 3.21 19.27 -18.10
CA ALA A 481 2.52 19.36 -16.81
C ALA A 481 1.05 18.93 -16.88
N THR A 482 0.37 19.13 -18.00
CA THR A 482 -1.04 18.74 -18.20
C THR A 482 -1.13 17.21 -18.29
N GLN A 483 -0.23 16.59 -19.04
CA GLN A 483 -0.14 15.14 -19.11
C GLN A 483 0.23 14.51 -17.74
N ASN A 484 1.17 15.11 -17.03
CA ASN A 484 1.55 14.65 -15.69
C ASN A 484 0.36 14.74 -14.72
N TYR A 485 -0.46 15.78 -14.83
CA TYR A 485 -1.68 15.92 -14.04
C TYR A 485 -2.71 14.83 -14.37
N LEU A 486 -2.86 14.44 -15.64
CA LEU A 486 -3.69 13.31 -16.05
C LEU A 486 -3.24 12.00 -15.40
N VAL A 487 -1.92 11.71 -15.42
CA VAL A 487 -1.34 10.51 -14.78
C VAL A 487 -1.57 10.52 -13.27
N TYR A 488 -1.37 11.66 -12.63
CA TYR A 488 -1.64 11.83 -11.19
C TYR A 488 -3.11 11.58 -10.85
N ASN A 489 -4.03 12.17 -11.62
CA ASN A 489 -5.47 11.95 -11.42
C ASN A 489 -5.85 10.48 -11.63
N ALA A 490 -5.25 9.81 -12.63
CA ALA A 490 -5.46 8.38 -12.88
C ALA A 490 -5.04 7.54 -11.68
N LEU A 491 -3.86 7.80 -11.11
CA LEU A 491 -3.41 7.11 -9.91
C LEU A 491 -4.35 7.36 -8.72
N ARG A 492 -4.73 8.61 -8.47
CA ARG A 492 -5.66 8.94 -7.38
C ARG A 492 -7.03 8.28 -7.58
N TRP A 493 -7.53 8.23 -8.80
CA TRP A 493 -8.80 7.56 -9.11
C TRP A 493 -8.74 6.05 -8.86
N LEU A 494 -7.66 5.40 -9.26
CA LEU A 494 -7.42 3.98 -8.98
C LEU A 494 -7.41 3.68 -7.47
N MET A 495 -7.03 4.66 -6.67
CA MET A 495 -6.93 4.57 -5.21
C MET A 495 -8.12 5.21 -4.48
N ARG A 496 -9.20 5.64 -5.20
CA ARG A 496 -10.32 6.45 -4.69
C ARG A 496 -11.00 5.93 -3.43
N ASP A 497 -11.21 4.63 -3.36
CA ASP A 497 -11.88 4.00 -2.21
C ASP A 497 -11.04 4.07 -0.93
N ARG A 498 -9.81 4.53 -1.03
CA ARG A 498 -8.83 4.62 0.04
C ARG A 498 -8.51 6.05 0.44
N PHE A 499 -8.75 7.01 -0.45
CA PHE A 499 -8.67 8.44 -0.15
C PHE A 499 -10.01 9.01 0.35
N ALA A 500 -11.12 8.29 0.16
CA ALA A 500 -12.46 8.78 0.43
C ALA A 500 -12.94 8.60 1.87
N LYS A 501 -12.07 8.16 2.81
CA LYS A 501 -12.46 7.95 4.22
C LYS A 501 -11.59 8.74 5.17
#